data_f78c1e19cbd7d23de1d569828694078d
#
_entry.id   f78c1e19cbd7d23de1d569828694078d
#
_cell.length_a   1.000
_cell.length_b   1.000
_cell.length_c   1.000
_cell.angle_alpha   90.00
_cell.angle_beta   90.00
_cell.angle_gamma   90.00
#
_symmetry.space_group_name_H-M   'P 1'
#
loop_
_entity.id
_entity.type
_entity.pdbx_description
1 polymer ?
#
loop_
_entity_poly.entity_id
_entity_poly.type
_entity_poly.pdbx_seq_one_letter_code
_entity_poly.pdbx_strand_id
1 'polypeptide(L)'
;MTIKGYDAFLECLSSEGVHYLFGNPGTTELAIMEALGKQSNIEYILGLQESIVVAMADGYARASGKLAVANVHVAPGLGNAMGSIYNAKFYGSPVLITAGQQEQGHGLTEPMLYDPLVPIAQPLVKWAIECTRIQDLPRIIHRAVKIALTPPMGPVFLSLPGDVLDASADIEIGKPTRVNTQVLPNLETLNELSKAILAAQNPAIVAGHEIASTNALDEAGDLALTIGAAVFQQTVPYSAQFKSEHPAFLGALSRNQSICRQQLETHDLVIFLGSDVLRMSVFSEIDPLPSHIKIIQISERDWELGKNYSAEFAIRAHVKETTKALADLLKNTM
;
A
#
# COMPACT_ATOMS: atom_id res chain seq x y z
N MET A 1 11.14 -32.96 -6.80
CA MET A 1 12.47 -32.67 -7.43
C MET A 1 13.30 -31.92 -6.41
N THR A 2 14.50 -32.37 -6.11
CA THR A 2 15.35 -31.67 -5.13
C THR A 2 15.79 -30.34 -5.69
N ILE A 3 15.51 -29.26 -4.98
CA ILE A 3 15.81 -27.87 -5.36
C ILE A 3 16.60 -27.17 -4.25
N LYS A 4 17.46 -26.25 -4.61
CA LYS A 4 18.17 -25.36 -3.67
C LYS A 4 17.25 -24.27 -3.16
N GLY A 5 17.47 -23.77 -1.93
CA GLY A 5 16.67 -22.70 -1.34
C GLY A 5 16.66 -21.41 -2.17
N TYR A 6 17.81 -20.99 -2.69
CA TYR A 6 17.91 -19.80 -3.54
C TYR A 6 17.17 -19.97 -4.90
N ASP A 7 17.18 -21.17 -5.50
CA ASP A 7 16.40 -21.44 -6.71
C ASP A 7 14.91 -21.46 -6.40
N ALA A 8 14.50 -22.09 -5.31
CA ALA A 8 13.11 -22.09 -4.84
C ALA A 8 12.59 -20.68 -4.55
N PHE A 9 13.44 -19.81 -3.97
CA PHE A 9 13.12 -18.40 -3.75
C PHE A 9 12.78 -17.70 -5.07
N LEU A 10 13.64 -17.81 -6.08
CA LEU A 10 13.43 -17.17 -7.38
C LEU A 10 12.25 -17.77 -8.14
N GLU A 11 12.05 -19.10 -8.08
CA GLU A 11 10.88 -19.74 -8.69
C GLU A 11 9.57 -19.29 -8.04
N CYS A 12 9.52 -19.15 -6.72
CA CYS A 12 8.37 -18.60 -6.02
C CYS A 12 8.09 -17.16 -6.47
N LEU A 13 9.11 -16.28 -6.54
CA LEU A 13 8.95 -14.91 -7.01
C LEU A 13 8.45 -14.86 -8.46
N SER A 14 9.02 -15.70 -9.34
CA SER A 14 8.58 -15.81 -10.73
C SER A 14 7.12 -16.27 -10.83
N SER A 15 6.70 -17.25 -10.02
CA SER A 15 5.31 -17.73 -9.98
C SER A 15 4.33 -16.65 -9.49
N GLU A 16 4.78 -15.72 -8.64
CA GLU A 16 4.02 -14.56 -8.18
C GLU A 16 3.95 -13.42 -9.20
N GLY A 17 4.63 -13.55 -10.35
CA GLY A 17 4.66 -12.57 -11.42
C GLY A 17 5.66 -11.44 -11.21
N VAL A 18 6.69 -11.68 -10.42
CA VAL A 18 7.79 -10.73 -10.21
C VAL A 18 8.71 -10.73 -11.41
N HIS A 19 8.96 -9.55 -11.98
CA HIS A 19 9.88 -9.33 -13.10
C HIS A 19 11.16 -8.62 -12.70
N TYR A 20 11.12 -7.85 -11.62
CA TYR A 20 12.24 -7.04 -11.14
C TYR A 20 12.54 -7.33 -9.69
N LEU A 21 13.81 -7.52 -9.38
CA LEU A 21 14.36 -7.60 -8.03
C LEU A 21 15.29 -6.40 -7.83
N PHE A 22 14.86 -5.43 -7.05
CA PHE A 22 15.69 -4.28 -6.69
C PHE A 22 16.61 -4.67 -5.54
N GLY A 23 17.90 -4.35 -5.60
CA GLY A 23 18.79 -4.78 -4.53
C GLY A 23 20.13 -4.07 -4.44
N ASN A 24 20.74 -4.20 -3.26
CA ASN A 24 22.14 -3.90 -2.97
C ASN A 24 22.71 -5.11 -2.23
N PRO A 25 23.36 -6.07 -2.96
CA PRO A 25 23.73 -7.35 -2.39
C PRO A 25 25.03 -7.26 -1.61
N GLY A 26 25.12 -8.08 -0.57
CA GLY A 26 26.37 -8.39 0.12
C GLY A 26 26.68 -9.89 0.07
N THR A 27 27.50 -10.37 0.97
CA THR A 27 27.97 -11.76 0.98
C THR A 27 26.85 -12.77 1.24
N THR A 28 25.84 -12.42 2.04
CA THR A 28 24.69 -13.29 2.35
C THR A 28 23.71 -13.45 1.18
N GLU A 29 23.82 -12.61 0.16
CA GLU A 29 22.98 -12.65 -1.04
C GLU A 29 23.67 -13.30 -2.25
N LEU A 30 24.94 -13.70 -2.15
CA LEU A 30 25.71 -14.26 -3.27
C LEU A 30 25.03 -15.48 -3.92
N ALA A 31 24.41 -16.34 -3.13
CA ALA A 31 23.67 -17.48 -3.62
C ALA A 31 22.49 -17.07 -4.52
N ILE A 32 21.77 -16.00 -4.14
CA ILE A 32 20.67 -15.43 -4.96
C ILE A 32 21.24 -14.81 -6.24
N MET A 33 22.38 -14.11 -6.16
CA MET A 33 23.04 -13.51 -7.35
C MET A 33 23.49 -14.58 -8.34
N GLU A 34 24.07 -15.69 -7.86
CA GLU A 34 24.45 -16.82 -8.71
C GLU A 34 23.24 -17.43 -9.41
N ALA A 35 22.14 -17.63 -8.68
CA ALA A 35 20.90 -18.19 -9.23
C ALA A 35 20.28 -17.24 -10.28
N LEU A 36 20.26 -15.94 -10.05
CA LEU A 36 19.78 -14.93 -11.02
C LEU A 36 20.57 -14.97 -12.32
N GLY A 37 21.88 -15.23 -12.26
CA GLY A 37 22.72 -15.41 -13.45
C GLY A 37 22.33 -16.61 -14.31
N LYS A 38 21.61 -17.56 -13.76
CA LYS A 38 21.12 -18.78 -14.45
C LYS A 38 19.66 -18.68 -14.90
N GLN A 39 18.90 -17.70 -14.36
CA GLN A 39 17.48 -17.49 -14.68
C GLN A 39 17.30 -16.18 -15.48
N SER A 40 16.48 -16.24 -16.53
CA SER A 40 16.18 -15.08 -17.38
C SER A 40 14.86 -14.36 -17.05
N ASN A 41 14.09 -14.84 -16.08
CA ASN A 41 12.72 -14.37 -15.84
C ASN A 41 12.64 -13.18 -14.87
N ILE A 42 13.68 -12.92 -14.09
CA ILE A 42 13.75 -11.82 -13.12
C ILE A 42 14.99 -10.99 -13.43
N GLU A 43 14.80 -9.72 -13.72
CA GLU A 43 15.88 -8.75 -13.92
C GLU A 43 16.27 -8.14 -12.57
N TYR A 44 17.57 -8.11 -12.29
CA TYR A 44 18.11 -7.49 -11.09
C TYR A 44 18.45 -6.03 -11.33
N ILE A 45 17.83 -5.15 -10.56
CA ILE A 45 18.06 -3.70 -10.63
C ILE A 45 18.93 -3.28 -9.44
N LEU A 46 20.21 -3.01 -9.71
CA LEU A 46 21.18 -2.61 -8.71
C LEU A 46 20.92 -1.19 -8.20
N GLY A 47 20.77 -1.02 -6.91
CA GLY A 47 20.85 0.25 -6.21
C GLY A 47 22.16 0.34 -5.42
N LEU A 48 22.74 1.52 -5.31
CA LEU A 48 24.03 1.71 -4.61
C LEU A 48 23.85 2.00 -3.11
N GLN A 49 22.61 1.98 -2.62
CA GLN A 49 22.28 2.20 -1.23
C GLN A 49 20.85 1.69 -0.97
N GLU A 50 20.59 1.07 0.18
CA GLU A 50 19.37 0.30 0.44
C GLU A 50 18.12 1.17 0.55
N SER A 51 18.22 2.43 0.99
CA SER A 51 17.07 3.33 0.94
C SER A 51 16.63 3.63 -0.49
N ILE A 52 17.59 3.72 -1.43
CA ILE A 52 17.31 3.89 -2.86
C ILE A 52 16.66 2.63 -3.42
N VAL A 53 17.18 1.44 -3.05
CA VAL A 53 16.61 0.14 -3.45
C VAL A 53 15.14 0.04 -3.10
N VAL A 54 14.80 0.30 -1.83
CA VAL A 54 13.39 0.23 -1.37
C VAL A 54 12.55 1.37 -1.98
N ALA A 55 13.12 2.57 -2.19
CA ALA A 55 12.41 3.66 -2.86
C ALA A 55 12.10 3.35 -4.33
N MET A 56 13.01 2.68 -5.07
CA MET A 56 12.75 2.20 -6.43
C MET A 56 11.62 1.16 -6.44
N ALA A 57 11.66 0.20 -5.51
CA ALA A 57 10.61 -0.81 -5.35
C ALA A 57 9.25 -0.17 -5.02
N ASP A 58 9.21 0.79 -4.09
CA ASP A 58 8.01 1.58 -3.76
C ASP A 58 7.46 2.29 -4.99
N GLY A 59 8.31 3.01 -5.72
CA GLY A 59 7.92 3.72 -6.95
C GLY A 59 7.36 2.79 -8.02
N TYR A 60 8.01 1.64 -8.23
CA TYR A 60 7.53 0.62 -9.17
C TYR A 60 6.16 0.06 -8.74
N ALA A 61 6.00 -0.31 -7.47
CA ALA A 61 4.74 -0.84 -6.95
C ALA A 61 3.58 0.16 -7.12
N ARG A 62 3.82 1.43 -6.83
CA ARG A 62 2.83 2.50 -6.97
C ARG A 62 2.45 2.78 -8.43
N ALA A 63 3.43 2.81 -9.32
CA ALA A 63 3.19 3.12 -10.73
C ALA A 63 2.53 1.97 -11.49
N SER A 64 2.89 0.72 -11.14
CA SER A 64 2.40 -0.47 -11.84
C SER A 64 1.17 -1.13 -11.21
N GLY A 65 0.88 -0.83 -9.94
CA GLY A 65 -0.11 -1.57 -9.14
C GLY A 65 0.28 -3.02 -8.83
N LYS A 66 1.55 -3.40 -9.08
CA LYS A 66 2.04 -4.77 -8.91
C LYS A 66 2.91 -4.89 -7.66
N LEU A 67 3.12 -6.14 -7.21
CA LEU A 67 4.13 -6.44 -6.20
C LEU A 67 5.52 -6.00 -6.68
N ALA A 68 6.25 -5.31 -5.82
CA ALA A 68 7.68 -5.10 -5.97
C ALA A 68 8.47 -5.95 -4.97
N VAL A 69 9.71 -6.33 -5.31
CA VAL A 69 10.60 -7.05 -4.41
C VAL A 69 11.89 -6.25 -4.24
N ALA A 70 12.28 -6.01 -3.00
CA ALA A 70 13.54 -5.37 -2.64
C ALA A 70 14.39 -6.32 -1.80
N ASN A 71 15.69 -6.38 -2.09
CA ASN A 71 16.65 -7.17 -1.33
C ASN A 71 17.73 -6.25 -0.76
N VAL A 72 17.94 -6.33 0.56
CA VAL A 72 18.91 -5.53 1.30
C VAL A 72 19.86 -6.42 2.09
N HIS A 73 21.03 -5.89 2.46
CA HIS A 73 22.07 -6.69 3.08
C HIS A 73 22.03 -6.61 4.62
N VAL A 74 21.67 -7.71 5.25
CA VAL A 74 21.68 -7.94 6.71
C VAL A 74 21.20 -6.73 7.54
N ALA A 75 21.62 -6.59 8.80
CA ALA A 75 21.13 -5.55 9.71
C ALA A 75 21.48 -4.12 9.26
N PRO A 76 22.72 -3.78 8.84
CA PRO A 76 23.02 -2.44 8.34
C PRO A 76 22.21 -2.05 7.12
N GLY A 77 22.04 -2.95 6.16
CA GLY A 77 21.24 -2.69 4.96
C GLY A 77 19.76 -2.48 5.29
N LEU A 78 19.20 -3.29 6.16
CA LEU A 78 17.84 -3.08 6.65
C LEU A 78 17.73 -1.74 7.40
N GLY A 79 18.69 -1.40 8.26
CA GLY A 79 18.75 -0.12 8.95
C GLY A 79 18.76 1.08 8.00
N ASN A 80 19.56 1.02 6.93
CA ASN A 80 19.61 2.04 5.88
C ASN A 80 18.27 2.18 5.14
N ALA A 81 17.51 1.09 4.99
CA ALA A 81 16.24 1.05 4.25
C ALA A 81 15.04 1.57 5.05
N MET A 82 15.12 1.71 6.38
CA MET A 82 13.97 1.94 7.27
C MET A 82 13.13 3.16 6.89
N GLY A 83 13.75 4.27 6.48
CA GLY A 83 13.02 5.46 6.04
C GLY A 83 12.18 5.21 4.78
N SER A 84 12.70 4.43 3.83
CA SER A 84 11.96 4.08 2.61
C SER A 84 10.89 3.01 2.87
N ILE A 85 11.12 2.09 3.82
CA ILE A 85 10.10 1.15 4.29
C ILE A 85 8.94 1.90 4.97
N TYR A 86 9.24 2.94 5.76
CA TYR A 86 8.22 3.82 6.33
C TYR A 86 7.37 4.47 5.23
N ASN A 87 7.99 4.97 4.16
CA ASN A 87 7.27 5.56 3.03
C ASN A 87 6.36 4.52 2.35
N ALA A 88 6.88 3.33 2.06
CA ALA A 88 6.10 2.25 1.45
C ALA A 88 4.89 1.85 2.34
N LYS A 89 5.06 1.79 3.67
CA LYS A 89 3.97 1.59 4.64
C LYS A 89 2.93 2.71 4.55
N PHE A 90 3.39 3.94 4.55
CA PHE A 90 2.52 5.12 4.56
C PHE A 90 1.70 5.23 3.27
N TYR A 91 2.30 4.93 2.12
CA TYR A 91 1.63 4.92 0.84
C TYR A 91 0.77 3.67 0.59
N GLY A 92 0.96 2.62 1.37
CA GLY A 92 0.29 1.34 1.15
C GLY A 92 0.84 0.56 -0.04
N SER A 93 2.14 0.68 -0.30
CA SER A 93 2.77 0.01 -1.43
C SER A 93 3.03 -1.47 -1.15
N PRO A 94 2.60 -2.39 -2.01
CA PRO A 94 2.87 -3.82 -1.84
C PRO A 94 4.33 -4.13 -2.20
N VAL A 95 5.21 -4.07 -1.21
CA VAL A 95 6.64 -4.38 -1.35
C VAL A 95 7.00 -5.56 -0.47
N LEU A 96 7.56 -6.61 -1.06
CA LEU A 96 8.25 -7.67 -0.32
C LEU A 96 9.71 -7.25 -0.14
N ILE A 97 10.08 -6.92 1.09
CA ILE A 97 11.46 -6.63 1.47
C ILE A 97 12.09 -7.93 1.97
N THR A 98 13.23 -8.31 1.43
CA THR A 98 14.02 -9.43 1.89
C THR A 98 15.39 -8.96 2.35
N ALA A 99 15.96 -9.62 3.34
CA ALA A 99 17.34 -9.43 3.72
C ALA A 99 18.00 -10.80 3.94
N GLY A 100 19.21 -10.96 3.43
CA GLY A 100 20.03 -12.07 3.84
C GLY A 100 20.35 -11.99 5.33
N GLN A 101 20.57 -13.14 5.95
CA GLN A 101 20.94 -13.26 7.35
C GLN A 101 22.10 -14.24 7.48
N GLN A 102 22.89 -14.09 8.54
CA GLN A 102 23.89 -15.08 8.93
C GLN A 102 23.24 -16.44 9.16
N GLU A 103 24.01 -17.50 9.04
CA GLU A 103 23.54 -18.86 9.31
C GLU A 103 22.97 -18.98 10.73
N GLN A 104 21.87 -19.68 10.89
CA GLN A 104 21.11 -19.77 12.15
C GLN A 104 21.98 -20.26 13.33
N GLY A 105 22.96 -21.14 13.09
CA GLY A 105 23.88 -21.61 14.12
C GLY A 105 24.86 -20.57 14.64
N HIS A 106 25.07 -19.47 13.95
CA HIS A 106 26.06 -18.43 14.29
C HIS A 106 25.49 -17.31 15.18
N GLY A 107 24.17 -17.16 15.29
CA GLY A 107 23.56 -16.03 16.01
C GLY A 107 24.05 -15.85 17.46
N LEU A 108 24.33 -16.94 18.17
CA LEU A 108 24.85 -16.89 19.56
C LEU A 108 26.24 -16.24 19.65
N THR A 109 27.03 -16.30 18.59
CA THR A 109 28.42 -15.75 18.58
C THR A 109 28.47 -14.30 18.11
N GLU A 110 27.31 -13.70 17.85
CA GLU A 110 27.17 -12.31 17.38
C GLU A 110 28.11 -11.98 16.19
N PRO A 111 28.02 -12.73 15.07
CA PRO A 111 28.94 -12.53 13.96
C PRO A 111 28.80 -11.13 13.36
N MET A 112 29.80 -10.70 12.59
CA MET A 112 29.81 -9.39 11.96
C MET A 112 28.50 -9.12 11.21
N LEU A 113 27.93 -7.93 11.39
CA LEU A 113 26.68 -7.44 10.78
C LEU A 113 25.40 -8.19 11.20
N TYR A 114 25.48 -9.08 12.18
CA TYR A 114 24.34 -9.79 12.73
C TYR A 114 23.54 -8.90 13.68
N ASP A 115 22.24 -8.95 13.52
CA ASP A 115 21.23 -8.56 14.52
C ASP A 115 19.93 -9.28 14.18
N PRO A 116 19.00 -9.53 15.11
CA PRO A 116 17.67 -10.05 14.78
C PRO A 116 16.90 -9.09 13.87
N LEU A 117 16.70 -9.48 12.60
CA LEU A 117 16.14 -8.58 11.59
C LEU A 117 14.64 -8.36 11.73
N VAL A 118 13.90 -9.39 12.16
CA VAL A 118 12.43 -9.31 12.30
C VAL A 118 12.01 -8.21 13.26
N PRO A 119 12.56 -8.07 14.47
CA PRO A 119 12.23 -6.95 15.37
C PRO A 119 12.53 -5.57 14.80
N ILE A 120 13.59 -5.44 13.97
CA ILE A 120 13.95 -4.18 13.31
C ILE A 120 12.85 -3.78 12.30
N ALA A 121 12.43 -4.71 11.45
CA ALA A 121 11.45 -4.43 10.40
C ALA A 121 10.00 -4.33 10.91
N GLN A 122 9.65 -5.10 11.94
CA GLN A 122 8.27 -5.33 12.38
C GLN A 122 7.42 -4.07 12.59
N PRO A 123 7.93 -2.95 13.15
CA PRO A 123 7.13 -1.75 13.36
C PRO A 123 6.65 -1.08 12.06
N LEU A 124 7.35 -1.33 10.95
CA LEU A 124 7.12 -0.64 9.68
C LEU A 124 6.52 -1.52 8.58
N VAL A 125 6.21 -2.78 8.87
CA VAL A 125 5.67 -3.72 7.87
C VAL A 125 4.37 -4.35 8.36
N LYS A 126 3.56 -4.87 7.44
CA LYS A 126 2.32 -5.60 7.77
C LYS A 126 2.60 -6.96 8.40
N TRP A 127 3.70 -7.58 8.04
CA TRP A 127 4.13 -8.87 8.53
C TRP A 127 5.64 -9.01 8.33
N ALA A 128 6.29 -9.61 9.31
CA ALA A 128 7.71 -9.90 9.28
C ALA A 128 7.96 -11.33 9.78
N ILE A 129 8.85 -12.05 9.13
CA ILE A 129 9.23 -13.40 9.52
C ILE A 129 10.66 -13.72 9.09
N GLU A 130 11.33 -14.62 9.80
CA GLU A 130 12.54 -15.30 9.35
C GLU A 130 12.19 -16.70 8.84
N CYS A 131 12.75 -17.08 7.71
CA CYS A 131 12.61 -18.42 7.16
C CYS A 131 13.64 -19.33 7.81
N THR A 132 13.19 -20.21 8.70
CA THR A 132 14.09 -21.12 9.46
C THR A 132 14.24 -22.51 8.81
N ARG A 133 13.49 -22.81 7.78
CA ARG A 133 13.50 -24.11 7.09
C ARG A 133 13.19 -23.95 5.61
N ILE A 134 13.98 -24.58 4.77
CA ILE A 134 13.74 -24.55 3.31
C ILE A 134 12.35 -25.06 2.91
N GLN A 135 11.80 -26.06 3.62
CA GLN A 135 10.48 -26.64 3.32
C GLN A 135 9.33 -25.63 3.51
N ASP A 136 9.55 -24.59 4.32
CA ASP A 136 8.54 -23.56 4.59
C ASP A 136 8.66 -22.36 3.64
N LEU A 137 9.79 -22.24 2.93
CA LEU A 137 10.10 -21.09 2.07
C LEU A 137 9.00 -20.76 1.05
N PRO A 138 8.47 -21.70 0.23
CA PRO A 138 7.40 -21.38 -0.72
C PRO A 138 6.13 -20.87 -0.03
N ARG A 139 5.74 -21.53 1.06
CA ARG A 139 4.56 -21.14 1.84
C ARG A 139 4.69 -19.75 2.46
N ILE A 140 5.90 -19.41 2.96
CA ILE A 140 6.21 -18.11 3.53
C ILE A 140 6.12 -17.03 2.45
N ILE A 141 6.71 -17.25 1.27
CA ILE A 141 6.70 -16.29 0.16
C ILE A 141 5.27 -16.03 -0.33
N HIS A 142 4.50 -17.07 -0.63
CA HIS A 142 3.10 -16.91 -1.07
C HIS A 142 2.25 -16.20 -0.02
N ARG A 143 2.46 -16.52 1.27
CA ARG A 143 1.78 -15.81 2.36
C ARG A 143 2.19 -14.35 2.45
N ALA A 144 3.47 -14.03 2.33
CA ALA A 144 4.00 -12.66 2.33
C ALA A 144 3.38 -11.83 1.19
N VAL A 145 3.41 -12.38 -0.03
CA VAL A 145 2.84 -11.73 -1.21
C VAL A 145 1.33 -11.50 -1.05
N LYS A 146 0.60 -12.53 -0.60
CA LYS A 146 -0.84 -12.40 -0.32
C LYS A 146 -1.12 -11.28 0.70
N ILE A 147 -0.32 -11.18 1.77
CA ILE A 147 -0.48 -10.12 2.79
C ILE A 147 -0.15 -8.74 2.21
N ALA A 148 0.93 -8.62 1.43
CA ALA A 148 1.32 -7.35 0.82
C ALA A 148 0.23 -6.81 -0.12
N LEU A 149 -0.35 -7.67 -0.95
CA LEU A 149 -1.33 -7.32 -1.98
C LEU A 149 -2.78 -7.22 -1.48
N THR A 150 -3.09 -7.71 -0.27
CA THR A 150 -4.45 -7.59 0.29
C THR A 150 -4.63 -6.22 0.93
N PRO A 151 -5.62 -5.41 0.54
CA PRO A 151 -5.91 -4.12 1.15
C PRO A 151 -6.24 -4.20 2.66
N PRO A 152 -5.83 -3.18 3.42
CA PRO A 152 -4.97 -2.09 3.03
C PRO A 152 -3.57 -2.61 2.70
N MET A 153 -3.14 -2.41 1.44
CA MET A 153 -1.84 -2.91 0.95
C MET A 153 -0.67 -2.30 1.73
N GLY A 154 0.49 -2.95 1.69
CA GLY A 154 1.68 -2.43 2.36
C GLY A 154 2.84 -3.40 2.36
N PRO A 155 4.01 -2.95 2.83
CA PRO A 155 5.24 -3.74 2.82
C PRO A 155 5.17 -4.92 3.80
N VAL A 156 5.91 -5.97 3.45
CA VAL A 156 6.17 -7.16 4.27
C VAL A 156 7.67 -7.45 4.28
N PHE A 157 8.16 -8.13 5.30
CA PHE A 157 9.57 -8.42 5.46
C PHE A 157 9.85 -9.91 5.62
N LEU A 158 10.92 -10.38 4.99
CA LEU A 158 11.40 -11.76 5.08
C LEU A 158 12.91 -11.79 5.30
N SER A 159 13.35 -12.36 6.41
CA SER A 159 14.75 -12.69 6.70
C SER A 159 15.09 -14.05 6.12
N LEU A 160 16.22 -14.14 5.40
CA LEU A 160 16.68 -15.31 4.66
C LEU A 160 18.07 -15.76 5.14
N PRO A 161 18.17 -16.64 6.15
CA PRO A 161 19.45 -17.19 6.59
C PRO A 161 20.19 -17.95 5.49
N GLY A 162 21.52 -17.82 5.45
CA GLY A 162 22.36 -18.43 4.42
C GLY A 162 22.24 -19.94 4.35
N ASP A 163 22.20 -20.62 5.49
CA ASP A 163 22.01 -22.08 5.58
C ASP A 163 20.69 -22.56 5.00
N VAL A 164 19.63 -21.76 5.08
CA VAL A 164 18.32 -22.05 4.45
C VAL A 164 18.40 -21.89 2.93
N LEU A 165 19.07 -20.83 2.45
CA LEU A 165 19.25 -20.60 1.01
C LEU A 165 20.11 -21.68 0.36
N ASP A 166 21.17 -22.15 1.04
CA ASP A 166 22.08 -23.17 0.56
C ASP A 166 21.57 -24.61 0.75
N ALA A 167 20.56 -24.80 1.58
CA ALA A 167 19.94 -26.11 1.77
C ALA A 167 19.32 -26.67 0.47
N SER A 168 19.18 -27.97 0.41
CA SER A 168 18.47 -28.67 -0.67
C SER A 168 17.34 -29.52 -0.10
N ALA A 169 16.18 -29.47 -0.69
CA ALA A 169 15.04 -30.28 -0.27
C ALA A 169 14.14 -30.66 -1.45
N ASP A 170 13.34 -31.70 -1.27
CA ASP A 170 12.23 -32.00 -2.17
C ASP A 170 11.02 -31.20 -1.72
N ILE A 171 10.73 -30.11 -2.45
CA ILE A 171 9.66 -29.17 -2.14
C ILE A 171 8.85 -28.84 -3.39
N GLU A 172 7.58 -28.54 -3.16
CA GLU A 172 6.67 -27.98 -4.17
C GLU A 172 6.62 -26.47 -4.03
N ILE A 173 6.76 -25.77 -5.15
CA ILE A 173 6.69 -24.31 -5.17
C ILE A 173 5.30 -23.81 -4.80
N GLY A 174 4.25 -24.53 -5.15
CA GLY A 174 2.88 -24.13 -4.89
C GLY A 174 2.32 -23.15 -5.93
N LYS A 175 1.21 -22.51 -5.61
CA LYS A 175 0.52 -21.56 -6.51
C LYS A 175 0.14 -20.28 -5.77
N PRO A 176 0.17 -19.12 -6.46
CA PRO A 176 -0.31 -17.86 -5.91
C PRO A 176 -1.77 -17.91 -5.49
N THR A 177 -2.08 -17.19 -4.40
CA THR A 177 -3.46 -16.95 -3.98
C THR A 177 -3.71 -15.43 -3.97
N ARG A 178 -4.81 -14.99 -4.59
CA ARG A 178 -5.28 -13.61 -4.54
C ARG A 178 -6.62 -13.55 -3.81
N VAL A 179 -6.73 -12.60 -2.89
CA VAL A 179 -7.98 -12.37 -2.16
C VAL A 179 -8.86 -11.46 -3.00
N ASN A 180 -10.13 -11.83 -3.19
CA ASN A 180 -11.10 -10.90 -3.77
C ASN A 180 -11.49 -9.88 -2.69
N THR A 181 -11.24 -8.60 -2.95
CA THR A 181 -11.42 -7.49 -2.01
C THR A 181 -12.42 -6.45 -2.52
N GLN A 182 -13.16 -6.76 -3.59
CA GLN A 182 -14.19 -5.88 -4.16
C GLN A 182 -15.46 -5.89 -3.30
N VAL A 183 -15.33 -5.41 -2.06
CA VAL A 183 -16.41 -5.38 -1.07
C VAL A 183 -17.26 -4.13 -1.28
N LEU A 184 -18.57 -4.32 -1.39
CA LEU A 184 -19.58 -3.25 -1.48
C LEU A 184 -20.34 -3.11 -0.16
N PRO A 185 -20.80 -1.90 0.19
CA PRO A 185 -21.84 -1.73 1.22
C PRO A 185 -23.12 -2.46 0.82
N ASN A 186 -23.93 -2.86 1.80
CA ASN A 186 -25.23 -3.41 1.49
C ASN A 186 -26.17 -2.34 0.88
N LEU A 187 -27.26 -2.78 0.29
CA LEU A 187 -28.20 -1.89 -0.43
C LEU A 187 -28.85 -0.85 0.48
N GLU A 188 -29.12 -1.19 1.74
CA GLU A 188 -29.69 -0.28 2.73
C GLU A 188 -28.74 0.89 2.98
N THR A 189 -27.45 0.60 3.26
CA THR A 189 -26.40 1.62 3.44
C THR A 189 -26.22 2.48 2.19
N LEU A 190 -26.25 1.89 0.99
CA LEU A 190 -26.14 2.66 -0.26
C LEU A 190 -27.36 3.61 -0.44
N ASN A 191 -28.56 3.18 -0.07
CA ASN A 191 -29.75 4.03 -0.11
C ASN A 191 -29.68 5.18 0.91
N GLU A 192 -29.17 4.92 2.12
CA GLU A 192 -28.98 5.96 3.14
C GLU A 192 -27.92 6.98 2.70
N LEU A 193 -26.78 6.53 2.17
CA LEU A 193 -25.76 7.39 1.56
C LEU A 193 -26.36 8.27 0.44
N SER A 194 -27.12 7.65 -0.46
CA SER A 194 -27.75 8.37 -1.56
C SER A 194 -28.70 9.47 -1.05
N LYS A 195 -29.53 9.18 -0.04
CA LYS A 195 -30.41 10.16 0.59
C LYS A 195 -29.64 11.32 1.22
N ALA A 196 -28.54 11.03 1.96
CA ALA A 196 -27.71 12.05 2.58
C ALA A 196 -27.05 12.94 1.51
N ILE A 197 -26.58 12.37 0.41
CA ILE A 197 -25.96 13.09 -0.69
C ILE A 197 -27.00 13.99 -1.39
N LEU A 198 -28.18 13.47 -1.68
CA LEU A 198 -29.26 14.25 -2.34
C LEU A 198 -29.83 15.37 -1.47
N ALA A 199 -29.69 15.27 -0.15
CA ALA A 199 -30.12 16.33 0.76
C ALA A 199 -29.11 17.50 0.86
N ALA A 200 -27.88 17.31 0.41
CA ALA A 200 -26.84 18.34 0.43
C ALA A 200 -27.12 19.42 -0.63
N GLN A 201 -26.85 20.68 -0.28
CA GLN A 201 -27.01 21.81 -1.17
C GLN A 201 -25.72 22.18 -1.90
N ASN A 202 -24.59 21.96 -1.27
CA ASN A 202 -23.26 22.27 -1.84
C ASN A 202 -22.24 21.19 -1.44
N PRO A 203 -22.39 19.97 -2.01
CA PRO A 203 -21.49 18.86 -1.68
C PRO A 203 -20.09 19.09 -2.24
N ALA A 204 -19.07 18.54 -1.56
CA ALA A 204 -17.70 18.44 -2.06
C ALA A 204 -17.17 16.99 -1.94
N ILE A 205 -16.22 16.65 -2.79
CA ILE A 205 -15.45 15.40 -2.72
C ILE A 205 -14.00 15.76 -2.43
N VAL A 206 -13.42 15.10 -1.43
CA VAL A 206 -11.97 15.09 -1.21
C VAL A 206 -11.42 13.80 -1.76
N ALA A 207 -10.77 13.90 -2.91
CA ALA A 207 -10.20 12.78 -3.66
C ALA A 207 -8.88 12.33 -3.02
N GLY A 208 -8.78 11.03 -2.72
CA GLY A 208 -7.61 10.42 -2.11
C GLY A 208 -6.87 9.42 -2.99
N HIS A 209 -5.79 8.88 -2.45
CA HIS A 209 -4.89 7.98 -3.16
C HIS A 209 -5.54 6.63 -3.54
N GLU A 210 -6.58 6.18 -2.82
CA GLU A 210 -7.28 4.93 -3.14
C GLU A 210 -8.06 5.03 -4.46
N ILE A 211 -8.40 6.23 -4.95
CA ILE A 211 -8.97 6.42 -6.28
C ILE A 211 -8.00 5.92 -7.36
N ALA A 212 -6.71 6.28 -7.25
CA ALA A 212 -5.70 5.81 -8.19
C ALA A 212 -5.41 4.32 -8.01
N SER A 213 -5.23 3.83 -6.77
CA SER A 213 -4.88 2.43 -6.49
C SER A 213 -5.99 1.44 -6.88
N THR A 214 -7.25 1.87 -6.87
CA THR A 214 -8.40 1.06 -7.33
C THR A 214 -8.79 1.33 -8.79
N ASN A 215 -8.06 2.22 -9.49
CA ASN A 215 -8.37 2.65 -10.85
C ASN A 215 -9.80 3.21 -10.98
N ALA A 216 -10.18 4.13 -10.08
CA ALA A 216 -11.52 4.72 -9.96
C ALA A 216 -11.61 6.17 -10.48
N LEU A 217 -10.66 6.61 -11.32
CA LEU A 217 -10.60 8.01 -11.79
C LEU A 217 -11.83 8.42 -12.58
N ASP A 218 -12.36 7.53 -13.43
CA ASP A 218 -13.57 7.78 -14.22
C ASP A 218 -14.81 7.78 -13.34
N GLU A 219 -14.95 6.80 -12.47
CA GLU A 219 -16.10 6.67 -11.56
C GLU A 219 -16.18 7.83 -10.57
N ALA A 220 -15.02 8.32 -10.08
CA ALA A 220 -14.98 9.51 -9.21
C ALA A 220 -15.40 10.78 -9.97
N GLY A 221 -14.98 10.93 -11.24
CA GLY A 221 -15.43 12.03 -12.10
C GLY A 221 -16.93 11.97 -12.38
N ASP A 222 -17.44 10.80 -12.71
CA ASP A 222 -18.87 10.55 -12.93
C ASP A 222 -19.71 10.88 -11.69
N LEU A 223 -19.28 10.45 -10.51
CA LEU A 223 -19.97 10.78 -9.27
C LEU A 223 -19.97 12.29 -9.02
N ALA A 224 -18.83 12.97 -9.20
CA ALA A 224 -18.73 14.41 -9.03
C ALA A 224 -19.71 15.18 -9.93
N LEU A 225 -19.82 14.82 -11.21
CA LEU A 225 -20.77 15.40 -12.15
C LEU A 225 -22.21 15.10 -11.76
N THR A 226 -22.49 13.85 -11.37
CA THR A 226 -23.84 13.41 -11.01
C THR A 226 -24.41 14.23 -9.86
N ILE A 227 -23.60 14.53 -8.83
CA ILE A 227 -24.06 15.26 -7.65
C ILE A 227 -23.72 16.76 -7.67
N GLY A 228 -23.10 17.24 -8.75
CA GLY A 228 -22.66 18.65 -8.85
C GLY A 228 -21.61 19.06 -7.81
N ALA A 229 -20.77 18.11 -7.36
CA ALA A 229 -19.79 18.36 -6.30
C ALA A 229 -18.53 19.04 -6.83
N ALA A 230 -18.00 19.99 -6.05
CA ALA A 230 -16.62 20.44 -6.17
C ALA A 230 -15.65 19.31 -5.75
N VAL A 231 -14.51 19.17 -6.43
CA VAL A 231 -13.52 18.15 -6.11
C VAL A 231 -12.20 18.79 -5.69
N PHE A 232 -11.76 18.43 -4.51
CA PHE A 232 -10.43 18.78 -3.99
C PHE A 232 -9.58 17.53 -3.88
N GLN A 233 -8.30 17.67 -4.14
CA GLN A 233 -7.30 16.65 -3.78
C GLN A 233 -7.00 16.75 -2.29
N GLN A 234 -6.76 15.62 -1.62
CA GLN A 234 -6.42 15.62 -0.18
C GLN A 234 -5.14 16.42 0.11
N THR A 235 -4.96 16.84 1.36
CA THR A 235 -3.89 17.74 1.82
C THR A 235 -2.47 17.24 1.55
N VAL A 236 -2.26 15.92 1.53
CA VAL A 236 -0.97 15.28 1.22
C VAL A 236 -1.18 14.32 0.05
N PRO A 237 -0.82 14.71 -1.18
CA PRO A 237 -0.99 13.85 -2.34
C PRO A 237 0.07 12.74 -2.36
N TYR A 238 -0.37 11.50 -2.52
CA TYR A 238 0.51 10.32 -2.64
C TYR A 238 0.63 9.81 -4.08
N SER A 239 -0.32 10.22 -4.94
CA SER A 239 -0.41 9.82 -6.35
C SER A 239 -1.28 10.83 -7.11
N ALA A 240 -1.55 10.59 -8.39
CA ALA A 240 -2.61 11.27 -9.12
C ALA A 240 -3.96 10.79 -8.56
N GLN A 241 -4.66 11.66 -7.84
CA GLN A 241 -5.87 11.31 -7.07
C GLN A 241 -7.15 11.66 -7.80
N PHE A 242 -7.08 12.57 -8.78
CA PHE A 242 -8.18 12.97 -9.63
C PHE A 242 -7.66 13.54 -10.95
N LYS A 243 -8.49 13.58 -11.99
CA LYS A 243 -8.12 14.15 -13.30
C LYS A 243 -8.08 15.67 -13.19
N SER A 244 -6.92 16.27 -13.40
CA SER A 244 -6.71 17.73 -13.27
C SER A 244 -7.48 18.56 -14.30
N GLU A 245 -7.81 17.99 -15.46
CA GLU A 245 -8.60 18.60 -16.52
C GLU A 245 -10.11 18.49 -16.30
N HIS A 246 -10.56 17.78 -15.28
CA HIS A 246 -11.98 17.58 -15.00
C HIS A 246 -12.64 18.89 -14.52
N PRO A 247 -13.82 19.29 -15.04
CA PRO A 247 -14.44 20.59 -14.74
C PRO A 247 -14.76 20.79 -13.26
N ALA A 248 -14.99 19.74 -12.50
CA ALA A 248 -15.25 19.81 -11.06
C ALA A 248 -14.01 20.00 -10.21
N PHE A 249 -12.78 19.87 -10.76
CA PHE A 249 -11.54 19.89 -10.00
C PHE A 249 -11.12 21.32 -9.63
N LEU A 250 -11.00 21.60 -8.34
CA LEU A 250 -10.62 22.92 -7.81
C LEU A 250 -9.18 22.98 -7.26
N GLY A 251 -8.41 21.89 -7.38
CA GLY A 251 -7.05 21.83 -6.86
C GLY A 251 -6.92 21.06 -5.55
N ALA A 252 -5.80 21.21 -4.86
CA ALA A 252 -5.55 20.50 -3.59
C ALA A 252 -6.02 21.31 -2.38
N LEU A 253 -6.49 20.62 -1.35
CA LEU A 253 -6.68 21.25 -0.04
C LEU A 253 -5.33 21.68 0.54
N SER A 254 -5.30 22.86 1.14
CA SER A 254 -4.11 23.38 1.79
C SER A 254 -3.74 22.57 3.04
N ARG A 255 -2.45 22.44 3.30
CA ARG A 255 -1.92 21.93 4.58
C ARG A 255 -1.93 22.98 5.70
N ASN A 256 -2.24 24.24 5.38
CA ASN A 256 -2.52 25.30 6.35
C ASN A 256 -3.99 25.19 6.78
N GLN A 257 -4.23 25.05 8.09
CA GLN A 257 -5.56 24.78 8.65
C GLN A 257 -6.56 25.90 8.35
N SER A 258 -6.15 27.16 8.44
CA SER A 258 -7.08 28.28 8.18
C SER A 258 -7.47 28.38 6.70
N ILE A 259 -6.53 28.11 5.77
CA ILE A 259 -6.81 28.10 4.33
C ILE A 259 -7.67 26.89 3.98
N CYS A 260 -7.37 25.72 4.53
CA CYS A 260 -8.19 24.53 4.35
C CYS A 260 -9.62 24.74 4.81
N ARG A 261 -9.79 25.38 6.00
CA ARG A 261 -11.10 25.76 6.51
C ARG A 261 -11.84 26.68 5.55
N GLN A 262 -11.18 27.71 5.02
CA GLN A 262 -11.78 28.63 4.05
C GLN A 262 -12.20 27.92 2.76
N GLN A 263 -11.39 26.96 2.27
CA GLN A 263 -11.74 26.17 1.09
C GLN A 263 -13.00 25.32 1.30
N LEU A 264 -13.26 24.89 2.53
CA LEU A 264 -14.40 24.02 2.87
C LEU A 264 -15.62 24.78 3.40
N GLU A 265 -15.48 26.05 3.83
CA GLU A 265 -16.48 26.80 4.60
C GLU A 265 -17.87 26.86 3.95
N THR A 266 -17.94 26.87 2.62
CA THR A 266 -19.21 27.00 1.88
C THR A 266 -19.92 25.66 1.65
N HIS A 267 -19.27 24.54 1.95
CA HIS A 267 -19.85 23.21 1.73
C HIS A 267 -20.62 22.74 2.95
N ASP A 268 -21.68 21.96 2.74
CA ASP A 268 -22.52 21.37 3.78
C ASP A 268 -22.31 19.87 3.95
N LEU A 269 -21.73 19.22 2.94
CA LEU A 269 -21.37 17.81 2.93
C LEU A 269 -20.00 17.63 2.27
N VAL A 270 -19.11 16.85 2.89
CA VAL A 270 -17.82 16.45 2.30
C VAL A 270 -17.71 14.94 2.27
N ILE A 271 -17.51 14.41 1.07
CA ILE A 271 -17.26 13.00 0.83
C ILE A 271 -15.76 12.78 0.72
N PHE A 272 -15.14 12.17 1.73
CA PHE A 272 -13.74 11.75 1.70
C PHE A 272 -13.67 10.39 0.99
N LEU A 273 -13.27 10.42 -0.27
CA LEU A 273 -13.28 9.27 -1.16
C LEU A 273 -11.87 8.68 -1.30
N GLY A 274 -11.62 7.56 -0.63
CA GLY A 274 -10.32 6.91 -0.62
C GLY A 274 -9.19 7.79 -0.09
N SER A 275 -9.51 8.68 0.86
CA SER A 275 -8.61 9.71 1.35
C SER A 275 -8.49 9.72 2.88
N ASP A 276 -7.35 10.26 3.34
CA ASP A 276 -7.19 10.64 4.74
C ASP A 276 -8.05 11.89 5.04
N VAL A 277 -8.65 11.95 6.22
CA VAL A 277 -9.42 13.15 6.63
C VAL A 277 -8.48 14.16 7.23
N LEU A 278 -8.17 15.19 6.45
CA LEU A 278 -7.46 16.41 6.85
C LEU A 278 -6.18 16.15 7.68
N ARG A 279 -5.27 15.36 7.13
CA ARG A 279 -3.95 15.16 7.73
C ARG A 279 -3.11 16.43 7.57
N MET A 280 -3.01 17.22 8.65
CA MET A 280 -2.25 18.46 8.66
C MET A 280 -0.79 18.21 9.05
N SER A 281 0.13 18.98 8.47
CA SER A 281 1.57 18.90 8.78
C SER A 281 2.03 19.96 9.78
N VAL A 282 1.27 21.02 9.96
CA VAL A 282 1.59 22.10 10.88
C VAL A 282 0.43 22.29 11.86
N PHE A 283 0.74 22.24 13.16
CA PHE A 283 -0.25 22.47 14.20
C PHE A 283 -0.75 23.93 14.19
N SER A 284 -2.03 24.12 14.39
CA SER A 284 -2.68 25.41 14.59
C SER A 284 -3.89 25.20 15.53
N GLU A 285 -4.29 26.24 16.25
CA GLU A 285 -5.47 26.19 17.10
C GLU A 285 -6.79 26.25 16.29
N ILE A 286 -6.70 26.55 15.00
CA ILE A 286 -7.87 26.60 14.12
C ILE A 286 -8.17 25.20 13.62
N ASP A 287 -9.38 24.71 13.89
CA ASP A 287 -9.86 23.46 13.30
C ASP A 287 -10.04 23.62 11.77
N PRO A 288 -9.36 22.81 10.95
CA PRO A 288 -9.47 22.90 9.49
C PRO A 288 -10.84 22.49 8.95
N LEU A 289 -11.65 21.78 9.74
CA LEU A 289 -12.99 21.37 9.36
C LEU A 289 -14.04 22.28 10.03
N PRO A 290 -14.87 23.00 9.25
CA PRO A 290 -16.03 23.69 9.80
C PRO A 290 -17.02 22.73 10.47
N SER A 291 -17.53 23.11 11.65
CA SER A 291 -18.36 22.21 12.48
C SER A 291 -19.75 21.89 11.90
N HIS A 292 -20.22 22.66 10.92
CA HIS A 292 -21.49 22.45 10.25
C HIS A 292 -21.44 21.39 9.13
N ILE A 293 -20.24 21.02 8.71
CA ILE A 293 -20.05 20.09 7.59
C ILE A 293 -20.31 18.65 8.05
N LYS A 294 -21.19 17.97 7.34
CA LYS A 294 -21.37 16.53 7.47
C LYS A 294 -20.26 15.77 6.70
N ILE A 295 -19.84 14.64 7.23
CA ILE A 295 -18.78 13.83 6.63
C ILE A 295 -19.30 12.48 6.21
N ILE A 296 -18.99 12.09 4.98
CA ILE A 296 -19.03 10.70 4.50
C ILE A 296 -17.59 10.25 4.22
N GLN A 297 -17.19 9.12 4.77
CA GLN A 297 -15.90 8.49 4.49
C GLN A 297 -16.10 7.14 3.79
N ILE A 298 -15.44 6.94 2.66
CA ILE A 298 -15.39 5.67 1.93
C ILE A 298 -13.93 5.32 1.71
N SER A 299 -13.45 4.22 2.31
CA SER A 299 -12.04 3.83 2.27
C SER A 299 -11.89 2.33 2.51
N GLU A 300 -10.85 1.72 1.96
CA GLU A 300 -10.41 0.36 2.30
C GLU A 300 -9.63 0.31 3.63
N ARG A 301 -9.22 1.47 4.16
CA ARG A 301 -8.41 1.63 5.38
C ARG A 301 -9.29 1.89 6.60
N ASP A 302 -9.65 0.83 7.31
CA ASP A 302 -10.46 0.90 8.53
C ASP A 302 -9.86 1.80 9.62
N TRP A 303 -8.51 1.85 9.72
CA TRP A 303 -7.82 2.72 10.67
C TRP A 303 -8.08 4.23 10.44
N GLU A 304 -8.33 4.65 9.21
CA GLU A 304 -8.56 6.06 8.88
C GLU A 304 -10.03 6.48 9.05
N LEU A 305 -10.95 5.52 9.10
CA LEU A 305 -12.38 5.78 9.23
C LEU A 305 -12.75 6.27 10.64
N GLY A 306 -13.32 7.48 10.74
CA GLY A 306 -13.69 8.10 12.00
C GLY A 306 -12.53 8.49 12.91
N LYS A 307 -11.29 8.48 12.42
CA LYS A 307 -10.08 8.65 13.21
C LYS A 307 -9.94 10.04 13.85
N ASN A 308 -10.09 11.09 13.07
CA ASN A 308 -9.88 12.47 13.52
C ASN A 308 -11.19 13.23 13.72
N TYR A 309 -12.22 12.89 12.97
CA TYR A 309 -13.51 13.56 12.94
C TYR A 309 -14.64 12.56 12.93
N SER A 310 -15.72 12.85 13.62
CA SER A 310 -16.93 12.04 13.54
C SER A 310 -17.53 12.11 12.15
N ALA A 311 -17.81 10.98 11.54
CA ALA A 311 -18.46 10.88 10.25
C ALA A 311 -19.91 10.42 10.41
N GLU A 312 -20.83 10.98 9.60
CA GLU A 312 -22.20 10.50 9.52
C GLU A 312 -22.23 9.08 8.94
N PHE A 313 -21.36 8.83 7.97
CA PHE A 313 -21.10 7.49 7.42
C PHE A 313 -19.59 7.23 7.31
N ALA A 314 -19.14 6.15 7.91
CA ALA A 314 -17.78 5.64 7.84
C ALA A 314 -17.82 4.24 7.22
N ILE A 315 -17.52 4.12 5.93
CA ILE A 315 -17.75 2.94 5.13
C ILE A 315 -16.42 2.28 4.74
N ARG A 316 -16.19 1.07 5.24
CA ARG A 316 -15.10 0.23 4.77
C ARG A 316 -15.54 -0.52 3.52
N ALA A 317 -15.10 -0.09 2.35
CA ALA A 317 -15.48 -0.67 1.08
C ALA A 317 -14.46 -0.38 -0.03
N HIS A 318 -14.54 -1.14 -1.11
CA HIS A 318 -13.74 -0.92 -2.31
C HIS A 318 -14.18 0.39 -2.99
N VAL A 319 -13.24 1.33 -3.14
CA VAL A 319 -13.55 2.70 -3.58
C VAL A 319 -14.21 2.72 -4.95
N LYS A 320 -13.64 2.06 -5.95
CA LYS A 320 -14.19 2.03 -7.32
C LYS A 320 -15.61 1.49 -7.37
N GLU A 321 -15.82 0.30 -6.82
CA GLU A 321 -17.11 -0.39 -6.91
C GLU A 321 -18.20 0.38 -6.15
N THR A 322 -17.86 0.95 -4.99
CA THR A 322 -18.79 1.76 -4.20
C THR A 322 -19.15 3.07 -4.90
N THR A 323 -18.15 3.75 -5.46
CA THR A 323 -18.35 5.01 -6.21
C THR A 323 -19.26 4.78 -7.40
N LYS A 324 -19.01 3.69 -8.18
CA LYS A 324 -19.85 3.30 -9.32
C LYS A 324 -21.29 3.01 -8.88
N ALA A 325 -21.47 2.18 -7.86
CA ALA A 325 -22.79 1.81 -7.37
C ALA A 325 -23.59 3.04 -6.88
N LEU A 326 -22.92 3.99 -6.19
CA LEU A 326 -23.54 5.24 -5.76
C LEU A 326 -23.92 6.13 -6.95
N ALA A 327 -23.04 6.32 -7.92
CA ALA A 327 -23.34 7.12 -9.11
C ALA A 327 -24.53 6.56 -9.89
N ASP A 328 -24.58 5.22 -10.09
CA ASP A 328 -25.67 4.56 -10.78
C ASP A 328 -27.00 4.71 -10.00
N LEU A 329 -26.98 4.55 -8.67
CA LEU A 329 -28.16 4.72 -7.83
C LEU A 329 -28.69 6.17 -7.85
N LEU A 330 -27.82 7.15 -7.77
CA LEU A 330 -28.16 8.58 -7.80
C LEU A 330 -28.75 8.98 -9.15
N LYS A 331 -28.16 8.55 -10.28
CA LYS A 331 -28.69 8.80 -11.64
C LYS A 331 -30.11 8.24 -11.84
N ASN A 332 -30.45 7.13 -11.18
CA ASN A 332 -31.78 6.53 -11.26
C ASN A 332 -32.81 7.20 -10.33
N THR A 333 -32.36 8.02 -9.38
CA THR A 333 -33.23 8.66 -8.38
C THR A 333 -33.50 10.14 -8.70
N MET A 334 -32.60 10.78 -9.44
CA MET A 334 -32.73 12.17 -9.94
C MET A 334 -33.56 12.25 -11.20
#